data_23c155b2bf4ef11237a04f2e72a8f5dd
#
_entry.id   23c155b2bf4ef11237a04f2e72a8f5dd
#
_cell.length_a   1.000
_cell.length_b   1.000
_cell.length_c   1.000
_cell.angle_alpha   90.00
_cell.angle_beta   90.00
_cell.angle_gamma   90.00
#
_symmetry.space_group_name_H-M   'P 1'
#
loop_
_entity.id
_entity.type
_entity.pdbx_description
1 polymer ?
#
loop_
_entity_poly.entity_id
_entity_poly.type
_entity_poly.pdbx_seq_one_letter_code
_entity_poly.pdbx_strand_id
1 'polypeptide(L)'
;MRIFSLEYRLAPENKFPAAHDDSFAAFQWLLSNASTLKVDLRRISVMGDSAGGSLAAYVTHKSVASKTVVPATQILLYPALGDSTLTASFRENGSGYRLTTEMMTWFAEQYSNRSLSDQARRRYHVEPVGDPESFPLSIVVTAQYDPLRDAGEQYAGRIMQFGAKVLSLRANGMIHGFMTNYVMIPTADEYLKAVSALIPR
;
A
#
# COMPACT_ATOMS: atom_id res chain seq x y z
N MET A 1 -1.39 21.70 1.28
CA MET A 1 -0.97 20.33 1.65
C MET A 1 0.55 20.30 1.79
N ARG A 2 1.09 19.53 2.74
CA ARG A 2 2.53 19.21 2.85
C ARG A 2 2.72 17.75 2.56
N ILE A 3 3.80 17.39 1.87
CA ILE A 3 4.13 16.02 1.51
C ILE A 3 5.47 15.69 2.17
N PHE A 4 5.53 14.56 2.86
CA PHE A 4 6.74 13.98 3.43
C PHE A 4 7.02 12.69 2.66
N SER A 5 8.08 12.66 1.91
CA SER A 5 8.55 11.46 1.20
C SER A 5 9.62 10.78 2.04
N LEU A 6 9.42 9.50 2.31
CA LEU A 6 10.35 8.72 3.10
C LEU A 6 11.31 7.95 2.19
N GLU A 7 12.60 8.15 2.40
CA GLU A 7 13.65 7.31 1.85
C GLU A 7 13.95 6.19 2.86
N TYR A 8 13.19 5.09 2.78
CA TYR A 8 13.37 3.94 3.65
C TYR A 8 14.52 3.04 3.16
N ARG A 9 15.12 2.31 4.07
CA ARG A 9 16.22 1.37 3.78
C ARG A 9 15.77 0.27 2.82
N LEU A 10 16.60 -0.02 1.82
CA LEU A 10 16.32 -0.96 0.75
C LEU A 10 17.02 -2.30 0.95
N ALA A 11 16.42 -3.35 0.40
CA ALA A 11 17.04 -4.65 0.24
C ALA A 11 17.89 -4.66 -1.06
N PRO A 12 18.92 -5.52 -1.14
CA PRO A 12 19.26 -6.61 -0.21
C PRO A 12 20.10 -6.19 1.01
N GLU A 13 20.61 -4.94 1.07
CA GLU A 13 21.46 -4.46 2.15
C GLU A 13 20.71 -4.45 3.49
N ASN A 14 19.44 -4.05 3.44
CA ASN A 14 18.57 -3.98 4.60
C ASN A 14 17.29 -4.78 4.34
N LYS A 15 17.35 -6.07 4.61
CA LYS A 15 16.20 -6.95 4.41
C LYS A 15 15.07 -6.65 5.39
N PHE A 16 13.93 -7.30 5.17
CA PHE A 16 12.80 -7.24 6.09
C PHE A 16 13.27 -7.51 7.56
N PRO A 17 12.76 -6.72 8.52
CA PRO A 17 11.66 -5.75 8.41
C PRO A 17 12.10 -4.27 8.24
N ALA A 18 13.34 -3.98 7.83
CA ALA A 18 13.92 -2.64 7.87
C ALA A 18 13.00 -1.54 7.29
N ALA A 19 12.47 -1.73 6.07
CA ALA A 19 11.58 -0.75 5.44
C ALA A 19 10.27 -0.54 6.23
N HIS A 20 9.74 -1.58 6.86
CA HIS A 20 8.55 -1.50 7.71
C HIS A 20 8.82 -0.70 8.98
N ASP A 21 9.95 -0.98 9.63
CA ASP A 21 10.36 -0.28 10.85
C ASP A 21 10.62 1.20 10.57
N ASP A 22 11.29 1.51 9.47
CA ASP A 22 11.55 2.88 9.04
C ASP A 22 10.25 3.64 8.75
N SER A 23 9.31 2.99 8.07
CA SER A 23 8.02 3.60 7.72
C SER A 23 7.20 3.95 8.97
N PHE A 24 7.15 3.05 9.93
CA PHE A 24 6.44 3.30 11.17
C PHE A 24 7.17 4.31 12.06
N ALA A 25 8.49 4.24 12.14
CA ALA A 25 9.31 5.21 12.88
C ALA A 25 9.17 6.62 12.30
N ALA A 26 9.18 6.77 10.97
CA ALA A 26 8.96 8.06 10.30
C ALA A 26 7.56 8.63 10.60
N PHE A 27 6.54 7.78 10.60
CA PHE A 27 5.19 8.20 10.96
C PHE A 27 5.13 8.68 12.43
N GLN A 28 5.71 7.92 13.35
CA GLN A 28 5.79 8.34 14.77
C GLN A 28 6.58 9.63 14.96
N TRP A 29 7.69 9.80 14.21
CA TRP A 29 8.44 11.04 14.22
C TRP A 29 7.59 12.24 13.76
N LEU A 30 6.81 12.05 12.68
CA LEU A 30 5.88 13.07 12.19
C LEU A 30 4.87 13.46 13.28
N LEU A 31 4.28 12.47 13.97
CA LEU A 31 3.35 12.72 15.07
C LEU A 31 3.99 13.53 16.21
N SER A 32 5.20 13.15 16.61
CA SER A 32 5.93 13.82 17.70
C SER A 32 6.35 15.25 17.35
N ASN A 33 6.52 15.56 16.07
CA ASN A 33 6.93 16.88 15.59
C ASN A 33 5.79 17.69 14.96
N ALA A 34 4.54 17.20 15.06
CA ALA A 34 3.40 17.79 14.36
C ALA A 34 3.19 19.27 14.70
N SER A 35 3.36 19.67 15.95
CA SER A 35 3.24 21.06 16.39
C SER A 35 4.26 21.96 15.69
N THR A 36 5.55 21.60 15.74
CA THR A 36 6.65 22.32 15.08
C THR A 36 6.43 22.39 13.56
N LEU A 37 5.98 21.29 12.98
CA LEU A 37 5.70 21.19 11.56
C LEU A 37 4.36 21.82 11.15
N LYS A 38 3.56 22.30 12.11
CA LYS A 38 2.20 22.81 11.88
C LYS A 38 1.34 21.84 11.10
N VAL A 39 1.34 20.56 11.51
CA VAL A 39 0.54 19.47 10.93
C VAL A 39 -0.66 19.19 11.84
N ASP A 40 -1.85 19.14 11.28
CA ASP A 40 -3.06 18.67 11.98
C ASP A 40 -3.07 17.14 12.00
N LEU A 41 -2.95 16.53 13.18
CA LEU A 41 -2.92 15.10 13.39
C LEU A 41 -4.17 14.37 12.84
N ARG A 42 -5.31 15.07 12.79
CA ARG A 42 -6.57 14.53 12.28
C ARG A 42 -6.65 14.46 10.76
N ARG A 43 -5.64 15.01 10.07
CA ARG A 43 -5.62 15.18 8.60
C ARG A 43 -4.38 14.54 7.96
N ILE A 44 -3.68 13.68 8.69
CA ILE A 44 -2.53 12.96 8.14
C ILE A 44 -3.04 11.78 7.33
N SER A 45 -2.65 11.71 6.07
CA SER A 45 -2.88 10.54 5.22
C SER A 45 -1.56 9.83 4.95
N VAL A 46 -1.60 8.52 4.83
CA VAL A 46 -0.47 7.70 4.36
C VAL A 46 -0.78 7.21 2.94
N MET A 47 0.23 7.25 2.09
CA MET A 47 0.08 6.86 0.68
C MET A 47 1.32 6.08 0.24
N GLY A 48 1.11 5.08 -0.60
CA GLY A 48 2.19 4.36 -1.22
C GLY A 48 1.73 3.56 -2.43
N ASP A 49 2.67 3.32 -3.34
CA ASP A 49 2.47 2.52 -4.54
C ASP A 49 3.26 1.21 -4.45
N SER A 50 2.73 0.12 -4.98
CA SER A 50 3.39 -1.18 -5.04
C SER A 50 3.90 -1.64 -3.66
N ALA A 51 5.20 -1.79 -3.47
CA ALA A 51 5.82 -2.06 -2.17
C ALA A 51 5.51 -0.95 -1.15
N GLY A 52 5.48 0.33 -1.56
CA GLY A 52 5.08 1.45 -0.72
C GLY A 52 3.63 1.34 -0.24
N GLY A 53 2.74 0.76 -1.04
CA GLY A 53 1.37 0.43 -0.65
C GLY A 53 1.32 -0.56 0.51
N SER A 54 2.22 -1.57 0.52
CA SER A 54 2.36 -2.48 1.66
C SER A 54 2.82 -1.76 2.92
N LEU A 55 3.78 -0.84 2.78
CA LEU A 55 4.30 -0.05 3.90
C LEU A 55 3.24 0.90 4.47
N ALA A 56 2.45 1.56 3.61
CA ALA A 56 1.35 2.42 4.04
C ALA A 56 0.26 1.63 4.79
N ALA A 57 -0.11 0.45 4.28
CA ALA A 57 -1.02 -0.46 4.98
C ALA A 57 -0.45 -0.91 6.33
N TYR A 58 0.84 -1.27 6.38
CA TYR A 58 1.50 -1.65 7.63
C TYR A 58 1.47 -0.52 8.68
N VAL A 59 1.80 0.72 8.27
CA VAL A 59 1.71 1.89 9.18
C VAL A 59 0.31 2.02 9.76
N THR A 60 -0.72 1.91 8.94
CA THR A 60 -2.12 1.97 9.38
C THR A 60 -2.45 0.88 10.39
N HIS A 61 -2.23 -0.38 10.04
CA HIS A 61 -2.54 -1.51 10.91
C HIS A 61 -1.74 -1.48 12.22
N LYS A 62 -0.46 -1.09 12.14
CA LYS A 62 0.40 -0.95 13.32
C LYS A 62 -0.08 0.16 14.24
N SER A 63 -0.56 1.28 13.67
CA SER A 63 -1.13 2.39 14.44
C SER A 63 -2.39 1.96 15.20
N VAL A 64 -3.30 1.27 14.53
CA VAL A 64 -4.53 0.72 15.15
C VAL A 64 -4.16 -0.26 16.26
N ALA A 65 -3.30 -1.24 15.96
CA ALA A 65 -2.89 -2.27 16.93
C ALA A 65 -2.17 -1.69 18.15
N SER A 66 -1.38 -0.63 17.97
CA SER A 66 -0.63 0.06 19.03
C SER A 66 -1.48 1.13 19.75
N LYS A 67 -2.73 1.35 19.34
CA LYS A 67 -3.62 2.39 19.89
C LYS A 67 -2.99 3.78 19.87
N THR A 68 -2.23 4.08 18.81
CA THR A 68 -1.64 5.39 18.56
C THR A 68 -2.55 6.23 17.65
N VAL A 69 -2.12 7.43 17.25
CA VAL A 69 -2.82 8.21 16.22
C VAL A 69 -2.87 7.40 14.93
N VAL A 70 -4.08 7.15 14.44
CA VAL A 70 -4.31 6.45 13.18
C VAL A 70 -4.36 7.48 12.05
N PRO A 71 -3.77 7.20 10.87
CA PRO A 71 -3.94 8.06 9.70
C PRO A 71 -5.43 8.29 9.38
N ALA A 72 -5.80 9.49 8.96
CA ALA A 72 -7.17 9.80 8.54
C ALA A 72 -7.59 9.02 7.28
N THR A 73 -6.62 8.73 6.42
CA THR A 73 -6.83 8.00 5.17
C THR A 73 -5.59 7.18 4.85
N GLN A 74 -5.76 5.94 4.37
CA GLN A 74 -4.72 5.20 3.69
C GLN A 74 -5.02 5.12 2.20
N ILE A 75 -4.02 5.37 1.37
CA ILE A 75 -4.12 5.37 -0.10
C ILE A 75 -3.12 4.36 -0.64
N LEU A 76 -3.63 3.29 -1.22
CA LEU A 76 -2.87 2.13 -1.64
C LEU A 76 -2.99 1.98 -3.16
N LEU A 77 -1.90 2.28 -3.87
CA LEU A 77 -1.86 2.21 -5.32
C LEU A 77 -1.24 0.88 -5.75
N TYR A 78 -2.02 0.05 -6.43
CA TYR A 78 -1.63 -1.32 -6.85
C TYR A 78 -0.74 -2.03 -5.81
N PRO A 79 -1.21 -2.13 -4.56
CA PRO A 79 -0.36 -2.51 -3.44
C PRO A 79 0.05 -3.98 -3.49
N ALA A 80 1.28 -4.27 -3.04
CA ALA A 80 1.74 -5.64 -2.84
C ALA A 80 1.26 -6.17 -1.48
N LEU A 81 0.03 -6.69 -1.41
CA LEU A 81 -0.64 -7.17 -0.20
C LEU A 81 -1.15 -8.60 -0.36
N GLY A 82 -1.17 -9.35 0.74
CA GLY A 82 -1.64 -10.73 0.75
C GLY A 82 -0.75 -11.70 -0.03
N ASP A 83 -1.23 -12.93 -0.22
CA ASP A 83 -0.53 -13.95 -1.01
C ASP A 83 -1.01 -13.93 -2.47
N SER A 84 -0.36 -13.11 -3.29
CA SER A 84 -0.68 -13.01 -4.71
C SER A 84 -0.47 -14.33 -5.48
N THR A 85 0.42 -15.22 -4.99
CA THR A 85 0.75 -16.49 -5.69
C THR A 85 -0.45 -17.41 -5.85
N LEU A 86 -1.47 -17.25 -5.01
CA LEU A 86 -2.69 -18.05 -5.02
C LEU A 86 -3.79 -17.47 -5.93
N THR A 87 -3.58 -16.27 -6.48
CA THR A 87 -4.62 -15.54 -7.22
C THR A 87 -4.65 -15.87 -8.70
N ALA A 88 -5.79 -15.59 -9.35
CA ALA A 88 -5.93 -15.71 -10.79
C ALA A 88 -5.06 -14.69 -11.52
N SER A 89 -5.06 -13.43 -11.05
CA SER A 89 -4.27 -12.34 -11.66
C SER A 89 -2.77 -12.62 -11.67
N PHE A 90 -2.24 -13.33 -10.67
CA PHE A 90 -0.84 -13.73 -10.63
C PHE A 90 -0.49 -14.66 -11.81
N ARG A 91 -1.40 -15.61 -12.15
CA ARG A 91 -1.22 -16.52 -13.27
C ARG A 91 -1.49 -15.85 -14.62
N GLU A 92 -2.55 -15.06 -14.70
CA GLU A 92 -3.01 -14.43 -15.95
C GLU A 92 -2.07 -13.31 -16.41
N ASN A 93 -1.57 -12.50 -15.48
CA ASN A 93 -0.79 -11.29 -15.76
C ASN A 93 0.69 -11.43 -15.40
N GLY A 94 1.15 -12.64 -15.11
CA GLY A 94 2.51 -12.91 -14.66
C GLY A 94 3.60 -12.74 -15.72
N SER A 95 3.23 -12.51 -16.98
CA SER A 95 4.15 -12.25 -18.08
C SER A 95 3.54 -11.28 -19.09
N GLY A 96 4.38 -10.56 -19.84
CA GLY A 96 3.93 -9.63 -20.89
C GLY A 96 3.48 -8.25 -20.40
N TYR A 97 3.34 -8.03 -19.10
CA TYR A 97 2.87 -6.78 -18.51
C TYR A 97 3.86 -6.29 -17.45
N ARG A 98 4.78 -5.45 -17.79
CA ARG A 98 5.80 -4.76 -16.98
C ARG A 98 6.27 -5.52 -15.72
N LEU A 99 5.41 -5.79 -14.73
CA LEU A 99 5.69 -6.61 -13.56
C LEU A 99 5.42 -8.09 -13.90
N THR A 100 6.44 -8.93 -13.74
CA THR A 100 6.31 -10.37 -13.99
C THR A 100 6.44 -11.20 -12.72
N THR A 101 5.93 -12.43 -12.74
CA THR A 101 6.08 -13.37 -11.62
C THR A 101 7.55 -13.72 -11.36
N GLU A 102 8.38 -13.75 -12.39
CA GLU A 102 9.83 -13.93 -12.26
C GLU A 102 10.47 -12.76 -11.48
N MET A 103 10.15 -11.50 -11.85
CA MET A 103 10.61 -10.33 -11.11
C MET A 103 10.13 -10.35 -9.66
N MET A 104 8.87 -10.72 -9.42
CA MET A 104 8.32 -10.80 -8.06
C MET A 104 9.06 -11.84 -7.22
N THR A 105 9.41 -12.98 -7.80
CA THR A 105 10.20 -14.02 -7.15
C THR A 105 11.59 -13.47 -6.79
N TRP A 106 12.27 -12.84 -7.74
CA TRP A 106 13.56 -12.23 -7.50
C TRP A 106 13.51 -11.15 -6.40
N PHE A 107 12.52 -10.25 -6.44
CA PHE A 107 12.34 -9.26 -5.37
C PHE A 107 12.13 -9.91 -4.01
N ALA A 108 11.36 -11.00 -3.98
CA ALA A 108 11.13 -11.73 -2.75
C ALA A 108 12.43 -12.32 -2.15
N GLU A 109 13.30 -12.86 -2.96
CA GLU A 109 14.60 -13.39 -2.54
C GLU A 109 15.52 -12.29 -2.03
N GLN A 110 15.56 -11.13 -2.72
CA GLN A 110 16.35 -9.99 -2.26
C GLN A 110 15.84 -9.45 -0.93
N TYR A 111 14.53 -9.35 -0.78
CA TYR A 111 13.90 -8.73 0.37
C TYR A 111 13.97 -9.60 1.64
N SER A 112 13.96 -10.92 1.52
CA SER A 112 14.19 -11.85 2.65
C SER A 112 14.81 -13.15 2.13
N ASN A 113 15.31 -13.96 3.03
CA ASN A 113 15.86 -15.28 2.71
C ASN A 113 14.74 -16.37 2.62
N ARG A 114 13.55 -16.02 2.16
CA ARG A 114 12.38 -16.91 2.14
C ARG A 114 11.70 -16.88 0.78
N SER A 115 10.95 -17.92 0.45
CA SER A 115 10.17 -17.98 -0.77
C SER A 115 9.10 -16.88 -0.84
N LEU A 116 8.65 -16.54 -2.04
CA LEU A 116 7.59 -15.55 -2.23
C LEU A 116 6.32 -15.89 -1.42
N SER A 117 5.90 -17.15 -1.39
CA SER A 117 4.74 -17.61 -0.65
C SER A 117 4.89 -17.45 0.87
N ASP A 118 6.07 -17.76 1.44
CA ASP A 118 6.32 -17.59 2.86
C ASP A 118 6.35 -16.12 3.27
N GLN A 119 6.82 -15.28 2.37
CA GLN A 119 6.84 -13.84 2.57
C GLN A 119 5.45 -13.25 2.54
N ALA A 120 4.64 -13.60 1.54
CA ALA A 120 3.28 -13.16 1.40
C ALA A 120 2.43 -13.47 2.64
N ARG A 121 2.59 -14.67 3.20
CA ARG A 121 1.84 -15.07 4.40
C ARG A 121 2.19 -14.26 5.65
N ARG A 122 3.41 -13.76 5.79
CA ARG A 122 3.87 -13.10 7.02
C ARG A 122 3.90 -11.58 6.97
N ARG A 123 3.99 -10.99 5.78
CA ARG A 123 4.26 -9.56 5.60
C ARG A 123 3.13 -8.79 5.01
N TYR A 124 2.53 -9.38 3.98
CA TYR A 124 1.45 -8.76 3.26
C TYR A 124 0.08 -9.15 3.82
N HIS A 125 0.09 -10.08 4.79
CA HIS A 125 -1.11 -10.49 5.47
C HIS A 125 -1.39 -9.54 6.63
N VAL A 126 -1.88 -8.37 6.27
CA VAL A 126 -2.38 -7.37 7.23
C VAL A 126 -3.86 -7.66 7.46
N GLU A 127 -4.15 -8.25 8.61
CA GLU A 127 -5.54 -8.44 9.03
C GLU A 127 -6.01 -7.22 9.82
N PRO A 128 -7.20 -6.72 9.53
CA PRO A 128 -7.77 -5.62 10.31
C PRO A 128 -8.02 -6.08 11.76
N VAL A 129 -7.65 -5.23 12.70
CA VAL A 129 -7.80 -5.48 14.13
C VAL A 129 -8.42 -4.28 14.81
N GLY A 130 -9.03 -4.49 15.99
CA GLY A 130 -9.61 -3.40 16.79
C GLY A 130 -11.03 -3.06 16.39
N ASP A 131 -11.42 -1.80 16.51
CA ASP A 131 -12.74 -1.29 16.18
C ASP A 131 -12.80 -0.83 14.71
N PRO A 132 -13.76 -1.31 13.92
CA PRO A 132 -13.96 -0.88 12.53
C PRO A 132 -14.09 0.64 12.37
N GLU A 133 -14.71 1.34 13.31
CA GLU A 133 -14.87 2.80 13.24
C GLU A 133 -13.54 3.55 13.44
N SER A 134 -12.58 2.92 14.13
CA SER A 134 -11.23 3.47 14.28
C SER A 134 -10.33 3.28 13.06
N PHE A 135 -10.77 2.45 12.11
CA PHE A 135 -10.02 2.18 10.89
C PHE A 135 -10.21 3.33 9.88
N PRO A 136 -9.15 3.83 9.22
CA PRO A 136 -9.25 4.98 8.35
C PRO A 136 -10.03 4.68 7.07
N LEU A 137 -10.50 5.76 6.38
CA LEU A 137 -10.93 5.61 5.01
C LEU A 137 -9.79 4.99 4.18
N SER A 138 -10.10 3.88 3.53
CA SER A 138 -9.13 3.12 2.72
C SER A 138 -9.44 3.27 1.24
N ILE A 139 -8.51 3.85 0.49
CA ILE A 139 -8.61 4.01 -0.97
C ILE A 139 -7.62 3.02 -1.58
N VAL A 140 -8.15 2.01 -2.29
CA VAL A 140 -7.36 0.97 -2.94
C VAL A 140 -7.55 1.07 -4.45
N VAL A 141 -6.49 1.34 -5.18
CA VAL A 141 -6.51 1.39 -6.65
C VAL A 141 -5.68 0.22 -7.18
N THR A 142 -6.28 -0.61 -8.01
CA THR A 142 -5.62 -1.74 -8.69
C THR A 142 -5.53 -1.50 -10.18
N ALA A 143 -4.65 -2.19 -10.88
CA ALA A 143 -4.55 -2.16 -12.34
C ALA A 143 -5.09 -3.47 -12.92
N GLN A 144 -5.76 -3.41 -14.07
CA GLN A 144 -6.39 -4.59 -14.69
C GLN A 144 -5.37 -5.67 -15.03
N TYR A 145 -4.27 -5.29 -15.66
CA TYR A 145 -3.22 -6.19 -16.11
C TYR A 145 -2.02 -6.17 -15.14
N ASP A 146 -2.28 -6.62 -13.90
CA ASP A 146 -1.32 -6.61 -12.81
C ASP A 146 -1.38 -7.95 -12.04
N PRO A 147 -0.27 -8.65 -11.85
CA PRO A 147 -0.26 -9.86 -11.05
C PRO A 147 -0.69 -9.64 -9.58
N LEU A 148 -0.61 -8.40 -9.06
CA LEU A 148 -1.03 -8.02 -7.71
C LEU A 148 -2.51 -7.64 -7.60
N ARG A 149 -3.24 -7.53 -8.73
CA ARG A 149 -4.63 -7.06 -8.78
C ARG A 149 -5.54 -7.73 -7.75
N ASP A 150 -5.66 -9.03 -7.84
CA ASP A 150 -6.62 -9.78 -7.03
C ASP A 150 -6.26 -9.75 -5.55
N ALA A 151 -4.97 -9.78 -5.21
CA ALA A 151 -4.53 -9.69 -3.82
C ALA A 151 -4.86 -8.32 -3.20
N GLY A 152 -4.70 -7.24 -3.96
CA GLY A 152 -5.10 -5.89 -3.55
C GLY A 152 -6.62 -5.77 -3.36
N GLU A 153 -7.41 -6.33 -4.26
CA GLU A 153 -8.87 -6.33 -4.17
C GLU A 153 -9.39 -7.23 -3.03
N GLN A 154 -8.76 -8.37 -2.79
CA GLN A 154 -9.06 -9.21 -1.63
C GLN A 154 -8.78 -8.48 -0.31
N TYR A 155 -7.70 -7.72 -0.23
CA TYR A 155 -7.45 -6.86 0.93
C TYR A 155 -8.56 -5.83 1.12
N ALA A 156 -8.96 -5.11 0.06
CA ALA A 156 -10.07 -4.18 0.12
C ALA A 156 -11.37 -4.85 0.59
N GLY A 157 -11.66 -6.05 0.09
CA GLY A 157 -12.80 -6.85 0.52
C GLY A 157 -12.76 -7.23 2.00
N ARG A 158 -11.58 -7.64 2.53
CA ARG A 158 -11.42 -8.00 3.95
C ARG A 158 -11.66 -6.81 4.87
N ILE A 159 -11.09 -5.65 4.59
CA ILE A 159 -11.30 -4.46 5.43
C ILE A 159 -12.74 -3.93 5.32
N MET A 160 -13.38 -4.10 4.17
CA MET A 160 -14.82 -3.80 4.01
C MET A 160 -15.69 -4.75 4.84
N GLN A 161 -15.42 -6.07 4.80
CA GLN A 161 -16.11 -7.06 5.63
C GLN A 161 -15.89 -6.84 7.13
N PHE A 162 -14.74 -6.32 7.50
CA PHE A 162 -14.45 -5.89 8.87
C PHE A 162 -15.32 -4.70 9.30
N GLY A 163 -15.92 -3.96 8.37
CA GLY A 163 -16.79 -2.82 8.63
C GLY A 163 -16.12 -1.45 8.41
N ALA A 164 -14.90 -1.41 7.93
CA ALA A 164 -14.20 -0.16 7.61
C ALA A 164 -14.73 0.48 6.32
N LYS A 165 -14.55 1.79 6.19
CA LYS A 165 -14.92 2.55 4.97
C LYS A 165 -13.87 2.31 3.88
N VAL A 166 -14.30 1.77 2.74
CA VAL A 166 -13.42 1.42 1.61
C VAL A 166 -13.92 2.00 0.30
N LEU A 167 -13.02 2.55 -0.47
CA LEU A 167 -13.19 2.84 -1.88
C LEU A 167 -12.19 2.00 -2.67
N SER A 168 -12.68 1.02 -3.42
CA SER A 168 -11.85 0.14 -4.25
C SER A 168 -12.12 0.45 -5.72
N LEU A 169 -11.06 0.75 -6.48
CA LEU A 169 -11.11 1.15 -7.88
C LEU A 169 -10.16 0.27 -8.69
N ARG A 170 -10.67 -0.37 -9.74
CA ARG A 170 -9.84 -1.05 -10.75
C ARG A 170 -9.63 -0.13 -11.94
N ALA A 171 -8.38 0.18 -12.27
CA ALA A 171 -8.01 0.93 -13.47
C ALA A 171 -7.98 -0.02 -14.68
N ASN A 172 -9.05 0.00 -15.47
CA ASN A 172 -9.19 -0.83 -16.65
C ASN A 172 -8.19 -0.40 -17.74
N GLY A 173 -7.62 -1.38 -18.45
CA GLY A 173 -6.60 -1.15 -19.47
C GLY A 173 -5.21 -0.85 -18.93
N MET A 174 -5.03 -0.71 -17.62
CA MET A 174 -3.76 -0.32 -17.01
C MET A 174 -2.94 -1.52 -16.53
N ILE A 175 -1.62 -1.31 -16.52
CA ILE A 175 -0.62 -2.25 -16.01
C ILE A 175 -0.07 -1.79 -14.67
N HIS A 176 0.67 -2.66 -13.98
CA HIS A 176 1.37 -2.30 -12.74
C HIS A 176 2.22 -1.03 -12.89
N GLY A 177 2.15 -0.14 -11.91
CA GLY A 177 2.96 1.08 -11.89
C GLY A 177 2.51 2.17 -12.87
N PHE A 178 1.29 2.10 -13.42
CA PHE A 178 0.82 3.06 -14.43
C PHE A 178 0.80 4.52 -13.92
N MET A 179 0.53 4.73 -12.64
CA MET A 179 0.45 6.09 -12.08
C MET A 179 1.81 6.81 -12.02
N THR A 180 2.92 6.08 -12.01
CA THR A 180 4.26 6.71 -12.07
C THR A 180 4.55 7.37 -13.42
N ASN A 181 3.76 7.06 -14.45
CA ASN A 181 3.90 7.60 -15.80
C ASN A 181 2.75 8.57 -16.15
N TYR A 182 2.21 9.26 -15.17
CA TYR A 182 1.02 10.13 -15.33
C TYR A 182 1.19 11.22 -16.40
N VAL A 183 2.40 11.66 -16.69
CA VAL A 183 2.68 12.63 -17.76
C VAL A 183 2.40 12.06 -19.16
N MET A 184 2.59 10.75 -19.34
CA MET A 184 2.45 10.07 -20.64
C MET A 184 1.12 9.28 -20.74
N ILE A 185 0.49 8.97 -19.63
CA ILE A 185 -0.73 8.17 -19.57
C ILE A 185 -1.87 9.04 -19.03
N PRO A 186 -2.77 9.58 -19.90
CA PRO A 186 -3.86 10.45 -19.45
C PRO A 186 -4.75 9.82 -18.38
N THR A 187 -5.06 8.55 -18.50
CA THR A 187 -5.82 7.79 -17.49
C THR A 187 -5.14 7.80 -16.11
N ALA A 188 -3.81 7.77 -16.06
CA ALA A 188 -3.09 7.86 -14.78
C ALA A 188 -3.31 9.23 -14.10
N ASP A 189 -3.29 10.31 -14.87
CA ASP A 189 -3.57 11.66 -14.37
C ASP A 189 -5.02 11.79 -13.86
N GLU A 190 -5.98 11.19 -14.55
CA GLU A 190 -7.38 11.14 -14.11
C GLU A 190 -7.54 10.44 -12.75
N TYR A 191 -6.91 9.27 -12.59
CA TYR A 191 -6.92 8.54 -11.32
C TYR A 191 -6.22 9.31 -10.20
N LEU A 192 -5.08 9.94 -10.47
CA LEU A 192 -4.37 10.77 -9.48
C LEU A 192 -5.23 11.96 -9.04
N LYS A 193 -5.93 12.63 -9.96
CA LYS A 193 -6.85 13.71 -9.64
C LYS A 193 -8.01 13.21 -8.78
N ALA A 194 -8.64 12.09 -9.17
CA ALA A 194 -9.73 11.49 -8.42
C ALA A 194 -9.31 11.12 -7.00
N VAL A 195 -8.17 10.45 -6.84
CA VAL A 195 -7.62 10.07 -5.52
C VAL A 195 -7.28 11.31 -4.70
N SER A 196 -6.65 12.32 -5.30
CA SER A 196 -6.28 13.55 -4.57
C SER A 196 -7.48 14.35 -4.08
N ALA A 197 -8.62 14.27 -4.77
CA ALA A 197 -9.86 14.91 -4.34
C ALA A 197 -10.47 14.27 -3.08
N LEU A 198 -10.10 13.03 -2.77
CA LEU A 198 -10.59 12.26 -1.61
C LEU A 198 -9.70 12.45 -0.36
N ILE A 199 -8.56 13.12 -0.50
CA ILE A 199 -7.67 13.40 0.63
C ILE A 199 -8.29 14.50 1.49
N PRO A 200 -8.41 14.33 2.81
CA PRO A 200 -8.95 15.36 3.72
C PRO A 200 -8.17 16.68 3.61
N ARG A 201 -8.90 17.77 3.40
CA ARG A 201 -8.34 19.13 3.25
C ARG A 201 -8.33 19.88 4.57
#